data_6c7fe84558e48a48b068800aafa5bc19
#
_entry.id   6c7fe84558e48a48b068800aafa5bc19
#
_cell.length_a   1.000
_cell.length_b   1.000
_cell.length_c   1.000
_cell.angle_alpha   90.00
_cell.angle_beta   90.00
_cell.angle_gamma   90.00
#
_symmetry.space_group_name_H-M   'P 1'
#
loop_
_entity.id
_entity.type
_entity.pdbx_description
1 polymer ?
#
loop_
_entity_poly.entity_id
_entity_poly.type
_entity_poly.pdbx_seq_one_letter_code
_entity_poly.pdbx_strand_id
1 'polypeptide(L)'
;MLSYQDTYYSDNEKCQNYMQDTEIHGTIDFVCGAGDVWFEGCKIVTEKRTLDGSGINIITATRTSDTPWGYIFNRCTIENNVSMFNYGRSWHTSPRCVWLNTTLLTPEKLEATRFDDEGMKISSNYFKEYHTTDAQGHDITPKTNKVTFTLRDHSQPFVAETIMTREETKQYTVKRIFGNWRPDKILKKLEKQSEKLKKQYIK
;
A
#
# COMPACT_ATOMS: atom_id res chain seq x y z
N MET A 1 -12.38 -7.87 -3.66
CA MET A 1 -12.64 -8.12 -2.21
C MET A 1 -13.35 -6.88 -1.67
N LEU A 2 -14.34 -7.02 -0.79
CA LEU A 2 -15.11 -5.91 -0.22
C LEU A 2 -15.46 -6.21 1.23
N SER A 3 -15.09 -5.33 2.16
CA SER A 3 -15.49 -5.36 3.57
C SER A 3 -15.49 -3.93 4.12
N TYR A 4 -16.02 -3.75 5.32
CA TYR A 4 -15.95 -2.47 6.01
C TYR A 4 -14.53 -2.20 6.52
N GLN A 5 -13.98 -3.14 7.28
CA GLN A 5 -12.63 -3.13 7.85
C GLN A 5 -11.98 -4.49 7.61
N ASP A 6 -10.64 -4.58 7.65
CA ASP A 6 -9.88 -5.84 7.52
C ASP A 6 -10.24 -6.66 6.26
N THR A 7 -10.48 -6.00 5.13
CA THR A 7 -10.82 -6.69 3.86
C THR A 7 -9.72 -7.67 3.43
N TYR A 8 -8.48 -7.28 3.63
CA TYR A 8 -7.31 -8.13 3.56
C TYR A 8 -6.59 -8.12 4.90
N TYR A 9 -6.41 -9.27 5.49
CA TYR A 9 -5.70 -9.44 6.75
C TYR A 9 -4.70 -10.59 6.69
N SER A 10 -3.46 -10.33 7.11
CA SER A 10 -2.47 -11.39 7.32
C SER A 10 -1.89 -11.31 8.72
N ASP A 11 -1.92 -12.42 9.47
CA ASP A 11 -1.52 -12.44 10.89
C ASP A 11 -0.13 -13.01 11.14
N ASN A 12 0.54 -13.52 10.13
CA ASN A 12 1.83 -14.18 10.29
C ASN A 12 2.97 -13.26 9.83
N GLU A 13 3.86 -12.89 10.74
CA GLU A 13 5.03 -12.03 10.49
C GLU A 13 6.03 -12.62 9.48
N LYS A 14 5.96 -13.93 9.24
CA LYS A 14 6.80 -14.65 8.26
C LYS A 14 6.09 -14.98 6.96
N CYS A 15 4.81 -14.60 6.83
CA CYS A 15 4.07 -14.89 5.62
C CYS A 15 4.61 -14.10 4.42
N GLN A 16 4.47 -14.69 3.26
CA GLN A 16 4.73 -14.05 1.98
C GLN A 16 3.49 -14.17 1.11
N ASN A 17 2.94 -13.02 0.69
CA ASN A 17 1.76 -12.97 -0.17
C ASN A 17 2.02 -12.09 -1.38
N TYR A 18 1.47 -12.49 -2.51
CA TYR A 18 1.53 -11.72 -3.75
C TYR A 18 0.14 -11.63 -4.36
N MET A 19 -0.31 -10.41 -4.59
CA MET A 19 -1.56 -10.13 -5.26
C MET A 19 -1.28 -9.34 -6.53
N GLN A 20 -1.98 -9.68 -7.61
CA GLN A 20 -1.88 -8.97 -8.86
C GLN A 20 -3.27 -8.70 -9.43
N ASP A 21 -3.44 -7.49 -10.01
CA ASP A 21 -4.66 -7.08 -10.71
C ASP A 21 -5.96 -7.35 -9.92
N THR A 22 -5.87 -7.19 -8.60
CA THR A 22 -6.97 -7.44 -7.66
C THR A 22 -7.61 -6.12 -7.24
N GLU A 23 -8.94 -6.09 -7.19
CA GLU A 23 -9.69 -4.95 -6.67
C GLU A 23 -10.03 -5.17 -5.19
N ILE A 24 -9.67 -4.21 -4.33
CA ILE A 24 -9.79 -4.26 -2.87
C ILE A 24 -10.53 -3.01 -2.40
N HIS A 25 -11.67 -3.20 -1.76
CA HIS A 25 -12.53 -2.14 -1.24
C HIS A 25 -12.59 -2.18 0.28
N GLY A 26 -12.65 -1.03 0.90
CA GLY A 26 -12.88 -0.90 2.33
C GLY A 26 -12.91 0.53 2.82
N THR A 27 -13.03 0.71 4.10
CA THR A 27 -13.19 2.04 4.70
C THR A 27 -11.98 2.46 5.54
N ILE A 28 -11.67 1.75 6.59
CA ILE A 28 -10.57 2.05 7.49
C ILE A 28 -9.76 0.77 7.78
N ASP A 29 -8.43 0.88 7.75
CA ASP A 29 -7.51 -0.23 8.03
C ASP A 29 -7.82 -1.49 7.20
N PHE A 30 -8.36 -1.31 6.01
CA PHE A 30 -8.93 -2.45 5.28
C PHE A 30 -7.89 -3.33 4.59
N VAL A 31 -6.63 -2.90 4.57
CA VAL A 31 -5.47 -3.72 4.20
C VAL A 31 -4.52 -3.73 5.38
N CYS A 32 -4.54 -4.78 6.20
CA CYS A 32 -3.83 -4.77 7.47
C CYS A 32 -3.12 -6.08 7.79
N GLY A 33 -2.26 -6.04 8.81
CA GLY A 33 -1.56 -7.21 9.32
C GLY A 33 -0.06 -7.18 9.15
N ALA A 34 0.54 -8.36 9.16
CA ALA A 34 1.99 -8.59 9.21
C ALA A 34 2.51 -9.36 7.99
N GLY A 35 3.82 -9.51 7.91
CA GLY A 35 4.51 -10.25 6.85
C GLY A 35 4.87 -9.40 5.65
N ASP A 36 5.38 -10.04 4.61
CA ASP A 36 5.74 -9.42 3.35
C ASP A 36 4.64 -9.62 2.32
N VAL A 37 4.01 -8.52 1.91
CA VAL A 37 2.90 -8.57 0.96
C VAL A 37 3.19 -7.63 -0.20
N TRP A 38 3.15 -8.17 -1.40
CA TRP A 38 3.30 -7.40 -2.62
C TRP A 38 1.96 -7.29 -3.35
N PHE A 39 1.51 -6.07 -3.55
CA PHE A 39 0.34 -5.73 -4.36
C PHE A 39 0.83 -5.16 -5.69
N GLU A 40 0.55 -5.84 -6.79
CA GLU A 40 0.98 -5.47 -8.13
C GLU A 40 -0.21 -5.06 -8.99
N GLY A 41 -0.24 -3.82 -9.47
CA GLY A 41 -1.29 -3.34 -10.36
C GLY A 41 -2.71 -3.43 -9.77
N CYS A 42 -2.83 -3.49 -8.44
CA CYS A 42 -4.13 -3.61 -7.77
C CYS A 42 -4.91 -2.28 -7.82
N LYS A 43 -6.23 -2.38 -7.84
CA LYS A 43 -7.12 -1.25 -7.63
C LYS A 43 -7.56 -1.22 -6.17
N ILE A 44 -7.28 -0.13 -5.50
CA ILE A 44 -7.62 0.11 -4.10
C ILE A 44 -8.74 1.14 -4.06
N VAL A 45 -9.86 0.79 -3.45
CA VAL A 45 -11.04 1.65 -3.42
C VAL A 45 -11.42 1.98 -1.98
N THR A 46 -11.38 3.25 -1.63
CA THR A 46 -11.86 3.71 -0.30
C THR A 46 -13.35 3.96 -0.36
N GLU A 47 -14.10 3.27 0.48
CA GLU A 47 -15.56 3.34 0.53
C GLU A 47 -16.05 4.24 1.67
N LYS A 48 -17.25 4.76 1.55
CA LYS A 48 -17.86 5.63 2.55
C LYS A 48 -18.11 4.88 3.87
N ARG A 49 -17.64 5.45 4.98
CA ARG A 49 -17.97 4.99 6.33
C ARG A 49 -19.32 5.53 6.81
N THR A 50 -19.64 6.73 6.38
CA THR A 50 -20.85 7.48 6.73
C THR A 50 -21.65 7.79 5.46
N LEU A 51 -22.92 8.06 5.59
CA LEU A 51 -23.78 8.38 4.44
C LEU A 51 -23.29 9.61 3.65
N ASP A 52 -22.75 10.59 4.34
CA ASP A 52 -22.22 11.82 3.77
C ASP A 52 -20.75 11.68 3.28
N GLY A 53 -20.10 10.55 3.57
CA GLY A 53 -18.70 10.32 3.23
C GLY A 53 -17.70 11.14 4.05
N SER A 54 -18.13 11.68 5.19
CA SER A 54 -17.27 12.47 6.08
C SER A 54 -16.21 11.59 6.78
N GLY A 55 -15.18 12.25 7.27
CA GLY A 55 -14.06 11.63 7.98
C GLY A 55 -12.92 11.21 7.06
N ILE A 56 -11.81 10.84 7.67
CA ILE A 56 -10.58 10.40 6.99
C ILE A 56 -10.55 8.89 6.95
N ASN A 57 -10.39 8.33 5.78
CA ASN A 57 -10.18 6.89 5.61
C ASN A 57 -8.69 6.57 5.65
N ILE A 58 -8.36 5.39 6.12
CA ILE A 58 -6.97 4.89 6.18
C ILE A 58 -6.92 3.56 5.44
N ILE A 59 -6.08 3.47 4.42
CA ILE A 59 -6.02 2.28 3.58
C ILE A 59 -5.34 1.15 4.34
N THR A 60 -4.13 1.38 4.86
CA THR A 60 -3.34 0.32 5.49
C THR A 60 -3.17 0.52 6.98
N ALA A 61 -3.20 -0.60 7.72
CA ALA A 61 -2.76 -0.66 9.10
C ALA A 61 -1.76 -1.81 9.25
N THR A 62 -0.50 -1.52 8.93
CA THR A 62 0.56 -2.51 9.01
C THR A 62 1.08 -2.68 10.42
N ARG A 63 1.45 -3.89 10.77
CA ARG A 63 2.15 -4.23 12.00
C ARG A 63 3.54 -4.81 11.70
N THR A 64 4.24 -5.18 12.73
CA THR A 64 5.59 -5.73 12.65
C THR A 64 5.70 -6.88 11.66
N SER A 65 6.79 -6.86 10.92
CA SER A 65 7.27 -8.00 10.16
C SER A 65 8.66 -8.39 10.67
N ASP A 66 8.96 -9.68 10.72
CA ASP A 66 10.31 -10.19 11.00
C ASP A 66 11.29 -9.89 9.85
N THR A 67 10.76 -9.46 8.73
CA THR A 67 11.52 -9.14 7.53
C THR A 67 11.68 -7.63 7.36
N PRO A 68 12.61 -7.17 6.52
CA PRO A 68 12.80 -5.74 6.26
C PRO A 68 11.80 -5.16 5.24
N TRP A 69 10.76 -5.89 4.78
CA TRP A 69 9.97 -5.45 3.63
C TRP A 69 8.59 -4.93 3.97
N GLY A 70 7.73 -5.72 4.61
CA GLY A 70 6.36 -5.34 4.93
C GLY A 70 5.43 -5.30 3.71
N TYR A 71 4.51 -4.33 3.67
CA TYR A 71 3.53 -4.17 2.60
C TYR A 71 4.05 -3.24 1.50
N ILE A 72 4.09 -3.75 0.27
CA ILE A 72 4.54 -3.00 -0.90
C ILE A 72 3.42 -2.93 -1.93
N PHE A 73 3.01 -1.71 -2.26
CA PHE A 73 2.06 -1.43 -3.33
C PHE A 73 2.84 -0.91 -4.53
N ASN A 74 2.80 -1.63 -5.65
CA ASN A 74 3.48 -1.23 -6.86
C ASN A 74 2.52 -1.13 -8.03
N ARG A 75 2.53 0.01 -8.72
CA ARG A 75 1.65 0.31 -9.85
C ARG A 75 0.16 0.17 -9.53
N CYS A 76 -0.21 0.42 -8.28
CA CYS A 76 -1.59 0.38 -7.85
C CYS A 76 -2.32 1.67 -8.23
N THR A 77 -3.62 1.57 -8.45
CA THR A 77 -4.51 2.72 -8.66
C THR A 77 -5.38 2.90 -7.44
N ILE A 78 -5.51 4.13 -6.94
CA ILE A 78 -6.41 4.45 -5.84
C ILE A 78 -7.60 5.25 -6.37
N GLU A 79 -8.79 4.71 -6.14
CA GLU A 79 -10.08 5.38 -6.31
C GLU A 79 -10.65 5.72 -4.94
N ASN A 80 -11.08 6.95 -4.77
CA ASN A 80 -11.50 7.42 -3.46
C ASN A 80 -12.93 7.99 -3.49
N ASN A 81 -13.83 7.36 -2.75
CA ASN A 81 -15.24 7.71 -2.64
C ASN A 81 -15.57 8.53 -1.37
N VAL A 82 -14.55 8.99 -0.63
CA VAL A 82 -14.70 9.76 0.61
C VAL A 82 -14.07 11.14 0.52
N SER A 83 -14.21 11.96 1.57
CA SER A 83 -13.67 13.31 1.59
C SER A 83 -12.15 13.33 1.58
N MET A 84 -11.54 12.56 2.46
CA MET A 84 -10.08 12.51 2.64
C MET A 84 -9.62 11.09 2.97
N PHE A 85 -8.35 10.78 2.67
CA PHE A 85 -7.75 9.50 3.04
C PHE A 85 -6.25 9.62 3.29
N ASN A 86 -5.71 8.66 4.02
CA ASN A 86 -4.28 8.42 4.21
C ASN A 86 -3.87 7.08 3.59
N TYR A 87 -2.63 6.98 3.14
CA TYR A 87 -2.04 5.72 2.68
C TYR A 87 -1.99 4.66 3.76
N GLY A 88 -1.78 5.06 5.00
CA GLY A 88 -1.71 4.11 6.09
C GLY A 88 -1.32 4.72 7.43
N ARG A 89 -1.47 3.90 8.45
CA ARG A 89 -1.04 4.18 9.82
C ARG A 89 -0.34 2.98 10.46
N SER A 90 0.29 3.23 11.59
CA SER A 90 0.86 2.16 12.40
C SER A 90 -0.22 1.43 13.20
N TRP A 91 -0.21 0.12 13.13
CA TRP A 91 -1.03 -0.68 14.03
C TRP A 91 -0.21 -1.26 15.20
N HIS A 92 1.03 -1.66 14.97
CA HIS A 92 1.89 -2.31 15.95
C HIS A 92 3.33 -1.79 15.86
N THR A 93 4.28 -2.52 16.42
CA THR A 93 5.71 -2.19 16.39
C THR A 93 6.30 -2.36 14.98
N SER A 94 7.21 -1.46 14.59
CA SER A 94 7.96 -1.51 13.33
C SER A 94 7.12 -1.73 12.05
N PRO A 95 6.00 -1.03 11.87
CA PRO A 95 5.17 -1.18 10.69
C PRO A 95 5.92 -0.72 9.43
N ARG A 96 5.66 -1.37 8.29
CA ARG A 96 6.28 -1.01 7.00
C ARG A 96 5.22 -0.97 5.92
N CYS A 97 5.15 0.14 5.22
CA CYS A 97 4.23 0.34 4.11
C CYS A 97 4.90 1.21 3.04
N VAL A 98 5.01 0.70 1.85
CA VAL A 98 5.70 1.36 0.74
C VAL A 98 4.78 1.43 -0.48
N TRP A 99 4.59 2.64 -0.99
CA TRP A 99 3.80 2.93 -2.19
C TRP A 99 4.73 3.32 -3.34
N LEU A 100 4.72 2.56 -4.43
CA LEU A 100 5.59 2.75 -5.58
C LEU A 100 4.76 2.91 -6.85
N ASN A 101 5.05 3.95 -7.64
CA ASN A 101 4.40 4.15 -8.94
C ASN A 101 2.87 4.15 -8.86
N THR A 102 2.32 4.79 -7.85
CA THR A 102 0.87 4.78 -7.56
C THR A 102 0.16 5.85 -8.39
N THR A 103 -1.01 5.51 -8.94
CA THR A 103 -1.89 6.48 -9.60
C THR A 103 -3.07 6.83 -8.69
N LEU A 104 -3.29 8.12 -8.45
CA LEU A 104 -4.44 8.64 -7.72
C LEU A 104 -5.48 9.19 -8.69
N LEU A 105 -6.72 8.72 -8.62
CA LEU A 105 -7.80 9.25 -9.45
C LEU A 105 -8.34 10.58 -8.91
N THR A 106 -8.17 10.84 -7.62
CA THR A 106 -8.59 12.07 -6.91
C THR A 106 -7.49 12.52 -5.94
N PRO A 107 -6.36 13.04 -6.47
CA PRO A 107 -5.18 13.35 -5.66
C PRO A 107 -5.42 14.41 -4.60
N GLU A 108 -6.38 15.34 -4.80
CA GLU A 108 -6.75 16.39 -3.86
C GLU A 108 -7.37 15.86 -2.56
N LYS A 109 -7.74 14.59 -2.53
CA LYS A 109 -8.31 13.93 -1.35
C LYS A 109 -7.30 13.16 -0.51
N LEU A 110 -6.06 13.05 -0.97
CA LEU A 110 -4.97 12.50 -0.15
C LEU A 110 -4.51 13.56 0.86
N GLU A 111 -4.50 13.21 2.13
CA GLU A 111 -4.00 14.08 3.19
C GLU A 111 -2.57 14.56 2.92
N ALA A 112 -2.27 15.79 3.30
CA ALA A 112 -0.95 16.40 3.05
C ALA A 112 0.19 15.63 3.72
N THR A 113 -0.06 15.02 4.87
CA THR A 113 0.89 14.14 5.59
C THR A 113 1.10 12.82 4.88
N ARG A 114 0.17 12.42 3.99
CA ARG A 114 0.13 11.16 3.24
C ARG A 114 -0.04 9.92 4.12
N PHE A 115 0.47 9.93 5.33
CA PHE A 115 0.31 8.90 6.35
C PHE A 115 -0.26 9.54 7.61
N ASP A 116 -1.10 8.80 8.31
CA ASP A 116 -1.62 9.22 9.61
C ASP A 116 -0.46 9.30 10.61
N ASP A 117 -0.29 10.44 11.22
CA ASP A 117 0.80 10.76 12.13
C ASP A 117 0.49 10.45 13.59
N GLU A 118 -0.74 9.99 13.87
CA GLU A 118 -1.18 9.70 15.23
C GLU A 118 -1.09 8.22 15.61
N GLY A 119 -0.89 8.00 16.88
CA GLY A 119 -1.09 6.70 17.51
C GLY A 119 -0.08 5.62 17.16
N MET A 120 1.12 5.97 16.73
CA MET A 120 2.19 4.99 16.55
C MET A 120 2.65 4.43 17.89
N LYS A 121 2.87 3.11 17.95
CA LYS A 121 3.39 2.47 19.16
C LYS A 121 4.91 2.54 19.23
N ILE A 122 5.58 2.46 18.10
CA ILE A 122 7.05 2.58 17.97
C ILE A 122 7.36 3.41 16.73
N SER A 123 8.46 4.15 16.78
CA SER A 123 8.96 4.92 15.65
C SER A 123 9.27 4.04 14.44
N SER A 124 8.86 4.48 13.26
CA SER A 124 9.13 3.76 12.02
C SER A 124 9.47 4.75 10.91
N ASN A 125 10.62 4.53 10.28
CA ASN A 125 11.03 5.22 9.05
C ASN A 125 10.59 4.48 7.78
N TYR A 126 9.61 3.58 7.89
CA TYR A 126 9.27 2.67 6.81
C TYR A 126 7.92 2.97 6.16
N PHE A 127 7.36 4.15 6.41
CA PHE A 127 6.24 4.70 5.64
C PHE A 127 6.81 5.53 4.51
N LYS A 128 6.70 5.02 3.30
CA LYS A 128 7.39 5.57 2.14
C LYS A 128 6.52 5.60 0.89
N GLU A 129 6.79 6.60 0.04
CA GLU A 129 6.23 6.64 -1.32
C GLU A 129 7.29 7.06 -2.34
N TYR A 130 7.04 6.69 -3.60
CA TYR A 130 7.84 7.08 -4.75
C TYR A 130 7.00 7.12 -6.01
N HIS A 131 7.11 8.19 -6.79
CA HIS A 131 6.49 8.37 -8.10
C HIS A 131 4.97 8.14 -8.05
N THR A 132 4.28 8.99 -7.31
CA THR A 132 2.82 9.09 -7.29
C THR A 132 2.37 9.98 -8.43
N THR A 133 1.42 9.52 -9.24
CA THR A 133 0.88 10.27 -10.37
C THR A 133 -0.60 10.57 -10.20
N ASP A 134 -1.09 11.60 -10.88
CA ASP A 134 -2.52 11.81 -11.10
C ASP A 134 -3.08 10.91 -12.23
N ALA A 135 -4.38 11.01 -12.49
CA ALA A 135 -5.04 10.25 -13.54
C ALA A 135 -4.55 10.59 -14.97
N GLN A 136 -3.89 11.71 -15.15
CA GLN A 136 -3.29 12.16 -16.42
C GLN A 136 -1.82 11.73 -16.57
N GLY A 137 -1.25 11.10 -15.52
CA GLY A 137 0.13 10.62 -15.50
C GLY A 137 1.16 11.69 -15.10
N HIS A 138 0.74 12.85 -14.60
CA HIS A 138 1.67 13.83 -14.08
C HIS A 138 2.19 13.38 -12.73
N ASP A 139 3.49 13.47 -12.51
CA ASP A 139 4.10 13.17 -11.21
C ASP A 139 3.73 14.27 -10.20
N ILE A 140 2.99 13.86 -9.16
CA ILE A 140 2.54 14.73 -8.07
C ILE A 140 3.24 14.41 -6.74
N THR A 141 4.30 13.61 -6.79
CA THR A 141 5.11 13.31 -5.61
C THR A 141 5.80 14.59 -5.12
N PRO A 142 5.64 14.99 -3.87
CA PRO A 142 6.38 16.14 -3.35
C PRO A 142 7.89 15.86 -3.36
N LYS A 143 8.69 16.90 -3.44
CA LYS A 143 10.16 16.75 -3.38
C LYS A 143 10.64 16.20 -2.03
N THR A 144 9.95 16.56 -0.97
CA THR A 144 10.18 16.09 0.40
C THR A 144 8.85 16.05 1.12
N ASN A 145 8.69 15.12 2.05
CA ASN A 145 7.55 15.10 2.96
C ASN A 145 7.99 14.61 4.33
N LYS A 146 8.34 15.55 5.19
CA LYS A 146 8.72 15.27 6.58
C LYS A 146 7.49 15.27 7.46
N VAL A 147 7.16 14.11 7.98
CA VAL A 147 6.02 13.91 8.89
C VAL A 147 6.55 13.77 10.31
N THR A 148 5.94 14.50 11.24
CA THR A 148 6.21 14.36 12.68
C THR A 148 5.21 13.36 13.24
N PHE A 149 5.67 12.15 13.53
CA PHE A 149 4.84 11.11 14.11
C PHE A 149 4.78 11.23 15.64
N THR A 150 3.57 11.14 16.18
CA THR A 150 3.33 11.09 17.63
C THR A 150 3.21 9.64 18.10
N LEU A 151 3.70 9.37 19.29
CA LEU A 151 3.67 8.04 19.87
C LEU A 151 2.53 7.91 20.90
N ARG A 152 1.88 6.75 20.96
CA ARG A 152 0.77 6.50 21.89
C ARG A 152 1.15 6.53 23.36
N ASP A 153 2.40 6.25 23.65
CA ASP A 153 2.96 6.31 25.01
C ASP A 153 3.36 7.72 25.44
N HIS A 154 3.06 8.73 24.59
CA HIS A 154 3.43 10.13 24.81
C HIS A 154 4.94 10.37 24.93
N SER A 155 5.77 9.44 24.47
CA SER A 155 7.20 9.67 24.33
C SER A 155 7.50 10.74 23.27
N GLN A 156 8.77 11.10 23.12
CA GLN A 156 9.15 12.16 22.17
C GLN A 156 8.73 11.82 20.75
N PRO A 157 8.03 12.72 20.08
CA PRO A 157 7.70 12.53 18.66
C PRO A 157 8.97 12.45 17.81
N PHE A 158 8.91 11.80 16.68
CA PHE A 158 10.02 11.71 15.75
C PHE A 158 9.61 12.20 14.35
N VAL A 159 10.60 12.71 13.61
CA VAL A 159 10.40 13.16 12.23
C VAL A 159 10.94 12.13 11.26
N ALA A 160 10.12 11.74 10.30
CA ALA A 160 10.52 10.85 9.21
C ALA A 160 10.29 11.49 7.84
N GLU A 161 11.23 11.30 6.91
CA GLU A 161 11.04 11.61 5.51
C GLU A 161 10.31 10.45 4.84
N THR A 162 9.15 10.71 4.24
CA THR A 162 8.33 9.66 3.62
C THR A 162 8.56 9.52 2.11
N ILE A 163 9.29 10.44 1.50
CA ILE A 163 9.62 10.36 0.07
C ILE A 163 10.89 9.56 -0.14
N MET A 164 10.83 8.61 -1.07
CA MET A 164 11.99 7.80 -1.48
C MET A 164 12.71 8.42 -2.67
N THR A 165 14.01 8.24 -2.67
CA THR A 165 14.82 8.46 -3.87
C THR A 165 14.70 7.28 -4.84
N ARG A 166 15.00 7.51 -6.12
CA ARG A 166 15.08 6.43 -7.13
C ARG A 166 16.06 5.33 -6.75
N GLU A 167 17.14 5.66 -6.06
CA GLU A 167 18.12 4.66 -5.61
C GLU A 167 17.53 3.72 -4.56
N GLU A 168 16.80 4.26 -3.59
CA GLU A 168 16.15 3.47 -2.56
C GLU A 168 15.11 2.50 -3.13
N THR A 169 14.43 2.85 -4.24
CA THR A 169 13.43 1.95 -4.84
C THR A 169 14.02 0.68 -5.43
N LYS A 170 15.30 0.67 -5.81
CA LYS A 170 15.96 -0.50 -6.44
C LYS A 170 16.00 -1.75 -5.55
N GLN A 171 15.86 -1.58 -4.26
CA GLN A 171 15.77 -2.71 -3.34
C GLN A 171 14.42 -3.43 -3.37
N TYR A 172 13.35 -2.76 -3.79
CA TYR A 172 12.00 -3.32 -3.82
C TYR A 172 11.76 -4.07 -5.13
N THR A 173 12.08 -5.34 -5.14
CA THR A 173 11.82 -6.24 -6.26
C THR A 173 11.26 -7.57 -5.77
N VAL A 174 10.34 -8.16 -6.53
CA VAL A 174 9.76 -9.48 -6.21
C VAL A 174 10.85 -10.53 -5.96
N LYS A 175 11.93 -10.51 -6.76
CA LYS A 175 13.05 -11.43 -6.56
C LYS A 175 13.74 -11.24 -5.22
N ARG A 176 13.98 -10.00 -4.80
CA ARG A 176 14.70 -9.71 -3.57
C ARG A 176 13.87 -10.02 -2.33
N ILE A 177 12.56 -9.77 -2.41
CA ILE A 177 11.64 -9.95 -1.31
C ILE A 177 11.27 -11.42 -1.12
N PHE A 178 10.95 -12.13 -2.21
CA PHE A 178 10.45 -13.50 -2.16
C PHE A 178 11.49 -14.56 -2.54
N GLY A 179 12.71 -14.15 -2.91
CA GLY A 179 13.79 -15.08 -3.21
C GLY A 179 13.50 -16.01 -4.38
N ASN A 180 13.44 -17.31 -4.10
CA ASN A 180 13.18 -18.34 -5.11
C ASN A 180 11.68 -18.46 -5.46
N TRP A 181 10.78 -17.99 -4.62
CA TRP A 181 9.36 -17.92 -4.96
C TRP A 181 9.13 -16.73 -5.90
N ARG A 182 8.73 -17.02 -7.12
CA ARG A 182 8.60 -16.05 -8.20
C ARG A 182 7.16 -16.01 -8.73
N PRO A 183 6.19 -15.53 -7.94
CA PRO A 183 4.78 -15.44 -8.34
C PRO A 183 4.61 -14.62 -9.62
N ASP A 184 5.34 -13.54 -9.78
CA ASP A 184 5.38 -12.69 -10.97
C ASP A 184 5.64 -13.49 -12.27
N LYS A 185 6.57 -14.45 -12.23
CA LYS A 185 6.89 -15.30 -13.39
C LYS A 185 5.87 -16.40 -13.60
N ILE A 186 5.33 -16.95 -12.52
CA ILE A 186 4.31 -17.99 -12.57
C ILE A 186 3.05 -17.44 -13.24
N LEU A 187 2.54 -16.29 -12.76
CA LEU A 187 1.36 -15.64 -13.33
C LEU A 187 1.56 -15.29 -14.81
N LYS A 188 2.68 -14.67 -15.16
CA LYS A 188 2.99 -14.36 -16.57
C LYS A 188 3.04 -15.60 -17.47
N LYS A 189 3.45 -16.76 -16.95
CA LYS A 189 3.42 -18.03 -17.70
C LYS A 189 2.00 -18.52 -17.88
N LEU A 190 1.16 -18.44 -16.85
CA LEU A 190 -0.24 -18.85 -16.89
C LEU A 190 -1.06 -17.97 -17.86
N GLU A 191 -0.86 -16.67 -17.85
CA GLU A 191 -1.48 -15.72 -18.80
C GLU A 191 -1.18 -16.12 -20.24
N LYS A 192 0.10 -16.33 -20.58
CA LYS A 192 0.51 -16.77 -21.91
C LYS A 192 -0.11 -18.11 -22.32
N GLN A 193 -0.28 -19.04 -21.38
CA GLN A 193 -0.94 -20.31 -21.65
C GLN A 193 -2.44 -20.12 -21.92
N SER A 194 -3.11 -19.31 -21.11
CA SER A 194 -4.52 -18.96 -21.28
C SER A 194 -4.78 -18.30 -22.63
N GLU A 195 -3.94 -17.35 -23.05
CA GLU A 195 -4.07 -16.70 -24.35
C GLU A 195 -3.91 -17.69 -25.52
N LYS A 196 -2.97 -18.64 -25.42
CA LYS A 196 -2.81 -19.68 -26.43
C LYS A 196 -4.05 -20.57 -26.54
N LEU A 197 -4.62 -20.97 -25.42
CA LEU A 197 -5.84 -21.77 -25.37
C LEU A 197 -7.03 -21.00 -25.98
N LYS A 198 -7.24 -19.74 -25.60
CA LYS A 198 -8.30 -18.91 -26.20
C LYS A 198 -8.20 -18.86 -27.73
N LYS A 199 -6.98 -18.68 -28.28
CA LYS A 199 -6.76 -18.66 -29.74
C LYS A 199 -7.02 -20.00 -30.43
N GLN A 200 -6.96 -21.13 -29.72
CA GLN A 200 -7.26 -22.46 -30.26
C GLN A 200 -8.77 -22.75 -30.31
N TYR A 201 -9.54 -22.18 -29.34
CA TYR A 201 -10.97 -22.44 -29.20
C TYR A 201 -11.89 -21.37 -29.82
N ILE A 202 -11.35 -20.25 -30.31
CA ILE A 202 -12.10 -19.17 -31.00
C ILE A 202 -11.98 -19.34 -32.56
N LYS A 203 -11.44 -20.43 -33.02
CA LYS A 203 -11.56 -20.85 -34.44
C LYS A 203 -12.75 -21.80 -34.58
#